data_4e01f33f7c14c96508b2da3784a01e08
#
_entry.id   4e01f33f7c14c96508b2da3784a01e08
#
_cell.length_a   1.000
_cell.length_b   1.000
_cell.length_c   1.000
_cell.angle_alpha   90.00
_cell.angle_beta   90.00
_cell.angle_gamma   90.00
#
_symmetry.space_group_name_H-M   'P 1'
#
loop_
_entity.id
_entity.type
_entity.pdbx_description
1 polymer ?
#
loop_
_entity_poly.entity_id
_entity_poly.type
_entity_poly.pdbx_seq_one_letter_code
_entity_poly.pdbx_strand_id
1 'polypeptide(L)'
;MHTDTQLLNTQMTIEGLKWIDRWRIGNGRADSYVVPFPTTRPINIVTHGEERFEYGQYGIHLAQQDVLTFLGNVNARIRARFIDCRMTSPTFRRSVDIYFAPTSGRTLIIPPGVAHAFSGLEGVVTLNAYCLFLPPLEAVVQPIVGWRPEHDIINLPLDTEPKSVEGVTAMSEPASDRVYYQLAELQTAALSARDVTHGETRSFVLNSGENVRLMLQQTPNPLRATANWPTSQIGGVKFERRAAVQTGEHSRIIPVAGPSPLYIVDHGTQPYSFDSFGIHLGQEDHLTFFGSSEHVIRLHLVDMREGSATLHREEWHTFSPDPEMQLVIPCGVAHALSDMEHVFTLNRPALYLDEHNAYQPGNDVIDWPISDRAYPVLRPNEKPASLPYLQALAKLQKQTMAAAAVVQTPKAVLVNDEATGKQVKVILSQTAAVAKPAP
;
A
#
# COMPACT_ATOMS: atom_id res chain seq x y z
N MET A 1 -15.89 23.55 -9.90
CA MET A 1 -15.98 22.87 -8.60
C MET A 1 -14.58 22.51 -8.16
N HIS A 2 -14.16 22.87 -6.96
CA HIS A 2 -12.92 22.36 -6.39
C HIS A 2 -13.13 20.88 -6.02
N THR A 3 -12.12 20.04 -6.25
CA THR A 3 -12.16 18.67 -5.75
C THR A 3 -12.09 18.69 -4.22
N ASP A 4 -12.60 17.65 -3.54
CA ASP A 4 -12.50 17.53 -2.08
C ASP A 4 -11.05 17.68 -1.59
N THR A 5 -10.10 17.17 -2.38
CA THR A 5 -8.66 17.30 -2.11
C THR A 5 -8.17 18.74 -2.18
N GLN A 6 -8.66 19.54 -3.14
CA GLN A 6 -8.32 20.95 -3.22
C GLN A 6 -8.86 21.71 -2.00
N LEU A 7 -10.09 21.40 -1.56
CA LEU A 7 -10.69 22.02 -0.38
C LEU A 7 -9.89 21.67 0.89
N LEU A 8 -9.51 20.40 1.06
CA LEU A 8 -8.67 19.99 2.19
C LEU A 8 -7.30 20.68 2.17
N ASN A 9 -6.69 20.85 1.00
CA ASN A 9 -5.40 21.53 0.88
C ASN A 9 -5.45 23.01 1.25
N THR A 10 -6.61 23.68 1.19
CA THR A 10 -6.73 25.06 1.69
C THR A 10 -6.52 25.16 3.20
N GLN A 11 -6.72 24.07 3.94
CA GLN A 11 -6.52 23.98 5.39
C GLN A 11 -5.06 23.60 5.74
N MET A 12 -4.30 23.05 4.78
CA MET A 12 -2.91 22.61 4.99
C MET A 12 -1.94 23.78 4.92
N THR A 13 -1.89 24.57 5.98
CA THR A 13 -1.08 25.80 6.02
C THR A 13 0.39 25.56 6.42
N ILE A 14 0.80 24.33 6.68
CA ILE A 14 2.18 23.93 6.95
C ILE A 14 2.87 23.59 5.62
N GLU A 15 4.06 24.13 5.41
CA GLU A 15 4.81 23.89 4.17
C GLU A 15 5.07 22.41 3.92
N GLY A 16 4.72 21.94 2.71
CA GLY A 16 4.90 20.55 2.27
C GLY A 16 3.89 19.56 2.83
N LEU A 17 3.10 19.92 3.85
CA LEU A 17 1.96 19.13 4.32
C LEU A 17 0.81 19.26 3.31
N LYS A 18 0.39 18.16 2.70
CA LYS A 18 -0.61 18.22 1.63
C LYS A 18 -1.30 16.89 1.37
N TRP A 19 -2.49 16.98 0.81
CA TRP A 19 -3.17 15.87 0.18
C TRP A 19 -2.83 15.81 -1.31
N ILE A 20 -2.71 14.59 -1.85
CA ILE A 20 -2.61 14.31 -3.28
C ILE A 20 -3.69 13.31 -3.67
N ASP A 21 -4.32 13.53 -4.83
CA ASP A 21 -5.24 12.55 -5.39
C ASP A 21 -4.47 11.32 -5.88
N ARG A 22 -5.04 10.15 -5.67
CA ARG A 22 -4.58 8.90 -6.22
C ARG A 22 -5.28 8.60 -7.53
N TRP A 23 -4.53 8.10 -8.46
CA TRP A 23 -5.10 7.58 -9.69
C TRP A 23 -5.88 6.29 -9.38
N ARG A 24 -7.11 6.22 -9.89
CA ARG A 24 -8.00 5.08 -9.72
C ARG A 24 -8.46 4.60 -11.08
N ILE A 25 -8.41 3.29 -11.30
CA ILE A 25 -8.91 2.62 -12.49
C ILE A 25 -10.22 1.96 -12.11
N GLY A 26 -11.31 2.29 -12.81
CA GLY A 26 -12.59 1.63 -12.58
C GLY A 26 -12.49 0.13 -12.91
N ASN A 27 -13.05 -0.68 -12.06
CA ASN A 27 -13.04 -2.14 -12.18
C ASN A 27 -14.33 -2.69 -12.83
N GLY A 28 -14.93 -1.91 -13.74
CA GLY A 28 -16.17 -2.29 -14.44
C GLY A 28 -17.44 -2.23 -13.57
N ARG A 29 -17.33 -1.84 -12.30
CA ARG A 29 -18.43 -1.67 -11.34
C ARG A 29 -18.44 -0.27 -10.78
N ALA A 30 -19.60 0.26 -10.43
CA ALA A 30 -19.83 1.69 -10.18
C ALA A 30 -18.94 2.29 -9.07
N ASP A 31 -18.60 1.54 -8.04
CA ASP A 31 -17.84 2.00 -6.87
C ASP A 31 -16.61 1.14 -6.55
N SER A 32 -16.19 0.28 -7.48
CA SER A 32 -14.98 -0.55 -7.34
C SER A 32 -13.82 0.02 -8.17
N TYR A 33 -12.64 0.09 -7.57
CA TYR A 33 -11.46 0.71 -8.17
C TYR A 33 -10.18 -0.06 -7.89
N VAL A 34 -9.30 -0.10 -8.88
CA VAL A 34 -7.90 -0.49 -8.69
C VAL A 34 -7.07 0.77 -8.48
N VAL A 35 -6.31 0.81 -7.39
CA VAL A 35 -5.42 1.91 -7.02
C VAL A 35 -3.98 1.45 -7.11
N PRO A 36 -3.24 1.78 -8.16
CA PRO A 36 -1.85 1.37 -8.32
C PRO A 36 -0.91 2.13 -7.38
N PHE A 37 0.07 1.41 -6.87
CA PHE A 37 1.23 1.95 -6.15
C PHE A 37 2.49 1.55 -6.92
N PRO A 38 2.95 2.38 -7.86
CA PRO A 38 4.10 2.06 -8.70
C PRO A 38 5.41 2.25 -7.93
N THR A 39 5.61 1.44 -6.91
CA THR A 39 6.81 1.43 -6.08
C THR A 39 7.32 0.01 -5.90
N THR A 40 8.63 -0.15 -6.02
CA THR A 40 9.35 -1.38 -5.67
C THR A 40 9.89 -1.34 -4.24
N ARG A 41 9.71 -0.21 -3.54
CA ARG A 41 10.14 -0.03 -2.16
C ARG A 41 9.18 -0.72 -1.20
N PRO A 42 9.66 -1.16 -0.03
CA PRO A 42 8.78 -1.63 1.04
C PRO A 42 7.75 -0.57 1.43
N ILE A 43 6.61 -1.03 1.92
CA ILE A 43 5.59 -0.19 2.55
C ILE A 43 5.24 -0.78 3.91
N ASN A 44 4.62 0.02 4.76
CA ASN A 44 4.05 -0.45 6.01
C ASN A 44 2.52 -0.40 5.96
N ILE A 45 1.90 -1.46 6.46
CA ILE A 45 0.49 -1.46 6.85
C ILE A 45 0.47 -1.14 8.35
N VAL A 46 -0.31 -0.16 8.76
CA VAL A 46 -0.54 0.17 10.18
C VAL A 46 -2.00 -0.11 10.48
N THR A 47 -2.24 -1.02 11.41
CA THR A 47 -3.58 -1.34 11.89
C THR A 47 -3.79 -0.74 13.28
N HIS A 48 -5.01 -0.30 13.57
CA HIS A 48 -5.34 0.34 14.85
C HIS A 48 -6.39 -0.46 15.66
N GLY A 49 -6.81 -1.63 15.12
CA GLY A 49 -7.88 -2.43 15.73
C GLY A 49 -9.26 -1.85 15.48
N GLU A 50 -10.27 -2.45 16.09
CA GLU A 50 -11.67 -2.03 15.93
C GLU A 50 -12.17 -1.21 17.13
N GLU A 51 -11.41 -1.18 18.22
CA GLU A 51 -11.72 -0.37 19.40
C GLU A 51 -11.27 1.09 19.17
N ARG A 52 -11.85 1.99 19.98
CA ARG A 52 -11.47 3.40 19.95
C ARG A 52 -9.96 3.56 20.15
N PHE A 53 -9.35 4.20 19.16
CA PHE A 53 -7.91 4.43 19.14
C PHE A 53 -7.56 5.89 18.90
N GLU A 54 -6.65 6.39 19.72
CA GLU A 54 -6.03 7.71 19.54
C GLU A 54 -4.57 7.67 19.98
N TYR A 55 -3.71 8.40 19.28
CA TYR A 55 -2.32 8.56 19.69
C TYR A 55 -2.25 9.42 20.97
N GLY A 56 -1.52 8.93 21.97
CA GLY A 56 -1.29 9.63 23.24
C GLY A 56 -0.27 10.78 23.14
N GLN A 57 0.48 10.85 22.06
CA GLN A 57 1.54 11.82 21.82
C GLN A 57 1.62 12.17 20.33
N TYR A 58 2.23 13.32 20.00
CA TYR A 58 2.70 13.59 18.66
C TYR A 58 3.96 12.77 18.40
N GLY A 59 4.07 12.19 17.20
CA GLY A 59 5.31 11.66 16.65
C GLY A 59 5.93 12.65 15.67
N ILE A 60 7.26 12.78 15.69
CA ILE A 60 8.03 13.56 14.73
C ILE A 60 9.06 12.64 14.10
N HIS A 61 9.00 12.43 12.82
CA HIS A 61 10.06 11.77 12.08
C HIS A 61 11.07 12.79 11.59
N LEU A 62 12.37 12.56 11.83
CA LEU A 62 13.44 13.42 11.31
C LEU A 62 13.90 12.99 9.92
N ALA A 63 13.85 11.70 9.62
CA ALA A 63 14.35 11.10 8.40
C ALA A 63 13.26 10.42 7.54
N GLN A 64 12.02 10.37 7.99
CA GLN A 64 10.92 9.77 7.25
C GLN A 64 9.87 10.82 6.87
N GLN A 65 9.52 10.86 5.61
CA GLN A 65 8.28 11.46 5.12
C GLN A 65 7.20 10.39 5.08
N ASP A 66 6.09 10.64 5.73
CA ASP A 66 4.95 9.76 5.63
C ASP A 66 4.15 10.01 4.36
N VAL A 67 3.67 8.92 3.76
CA VAL A 67 2.85 8.91 2.56
C VAL A 67 1.64 8.01 2.84
N LEU A 68 0.66 8.58 3.54
CA LEU A 68 -0.42 7.83 4.20
C LEU A 68 -1.68 7.74 3.33
N THR A 69 -2.17 6.54 3.12
CA THR A 69 -3.50 6.27 2.55
C THR A 69 -4.33 5.54 3.61
N PHE A 70 -5.49 6.10 3.93
CA PHE A 70 -6.38 5.58 4.97
C PHE A 70 -7.50 4.77 4.34
N LEU A 71 -7.65 3.52 4.76
CA LEU A 71 -8.61 2.54 4.26
C LEU A 71 -9.49 2.02 5.41
N GLY A 72 -10.60 1.40 5.09
CA GLY A 72 -11.48 0.76 6.08
C GLY A 72 -12.80 1.50 6.23
N ASN A 73 -13.28 1.67 7.45
CA ASN A 73 -14.58 2.25 7.72
C ASN A 73 -14.76 3.65 7.12
N VAL A 74 -15.48 3.75 6.00
CA VAL A 74 -15.73 5.03 5.29
C VAL A 74 -16.51 6.06 6.14
N ASN A 75 -17.18 5.61 7.21
CA ASN A 75 -17.90 6.48 8.15
C ASN A 75 -17.02 6.96 9.32
N ALA A 76 -15.78 6.45 9.43
CA ALA A 76 -14.86 6.92 10.44
C ALA A 76 -14.55 8.40 10.23
N ARG A 77 -14.47 9.15 11.33
CA ARG A 77 -14.10 10.56 11.32
C ARG A 77 -12.74 10.73 11.97
N ILE A 78 -11.71 10.66 11.15
CA ILE A 78 -10.33 10.81 11.60
C ILE A 78 -10.05 12.28 11.90
N ARG A 79 -9.51 12.57 13.08
CA ARG A 79 -8.91 13.85 13.42
C ARG A 79 -7.40 13.75 13.27
N ALA A 80 -6.79 14.67 12.56
CA ALA A 80 -5.34 14.78 12.44
C ALA A 80 -4.88 16.14 12.94
N ARG A 81 -3.87 16.13 13.80
CA ARG A 81 -3.26 17.33 14.39
C ARG A 81 -1.79 17.38 13.97
N PHE A 82 -1.33 18.56 13.57
CA PHE A 82 0.02 18.77 13.08
C PHE A 82 0.65 20.01 13.71
N ILE A 83 1.97 19.97 13.94
CA ILE A 83 2.79 21.13 14.32
C ILE A 83 4.05 21.10 13.48
N ASP A 84 4.38 22.19 12.82
CA ASP A 84 5.65 22.33 12.12
C ASP A 84 6.77 22.59 13.13
N CYS A 85 7.66 21.60 13.31
CA CYS A 85 8.78 21.67 14.24
C CYS A 85 10.10 22.00 13.54
N ARG A 86 10.13 22.21 12.23
CA ARG A 86 11.34 22.47 11.43
C ARG A 86 11.82 23.91 11.62
N MET A 87 13.00 24.09 12.22
CA MET A 87 13.57 25.42 12.48
C MET A 87 13.73 26.30 11.22
N THR A 88 14.02 25.67 10.07
CA THR A 88 14.25 26.38 8.81
C THR A 88 13.00 26.58 7.97
N SER A 89 11.84 26.05 8.41
CA SER A 89 10.59 26.18 7.68
C SER A 89 9.99 27.60 7.84
N PRO A 90 9.46 28.19 6.76
CA PRO A 90 8.71 29.46 6.86
C PRO A 90 7.41 29.33 7.69
N THR A 91 6.99 28.09 7.96
CA THR A 91 5.81 27.77 8.77
C THR A 91 6.16 27.19 10.15
N PHE A 92 7.40 27.37 10.61
CA PHE A 92 7.84 26.92 11.93
C PHE A 92 6.86 27.34 13.03
N ARG A 93 6.49 26.39 13.88
CA ARG A 93 5.51 26.54 14.97
C ARG A 93 4.06 26.80 14.50
N ARG A 94 3.75 26.65 13.22
CA ARG A 94 2.37 26.64 12.75
C ARG A 94 1.72 25.31 13.08
N SER A 95 0.46 25.35 13.48
CA SER A 95 -0.35 24.15 13.73
C SER A 95 -1.53 24.05 12.78
N VAL A 96 -1.95 22.82 12.51
CA VAL A 96 -3.14 22.47 11.71
C VAL A 96 -3.91 21.39 12.42
N ASP A 97 -5.23 21.51 12.46
CA ASP A 97 -6.16 20.53 13.03
C ASP A 97 -7.29 20.32 12.03
N ILE A 98 -7.43 19.10 11.51
CA ILE A 98 -8.39 18.76 10.46
C ILE A 98 -9.15 17.48 10.76
N TYR A 99 -10.29 17.33 10.10
CA TYR A 99 -11.09 16.11 10.09
C TYR A 99 -11.30 15.63 8.67
N PHE A 100 -11.23 14.29 8.48
CA PHE A 100 -11.46 13.66 7.19
C PHE A 100 -11.99 12.24 7.36
N ALA A 101 -12.52 11.67 6.28
CA ALA A 101 -12.90 10.25 6.20
C ALA A 101 -11.86 9.44 5.41
N PRO A 102 -11.69 8.14 5.73
CA PRO A 102 -10.85 7.23 4.95
C PRO A 102 -11.29 7.16 3.49
N THR A 103 -10.31 7.04 2.59
CA THR A 103 -10.56 6.79 1.18
C THR A 103 -9.31 6.28 0.47
N SER A 104 -9.48 5.33 -0.43
CA SER A 104 -8.42 4.85 -1.32
C SER A 104 -7.98 5.91 -2.35
N GLY A 105 -8.81 6.94 -2.56
CA GLY A 105 -8.64 7.93 -3.64
C GLY A 105 -7.67 9.06 -3.35
N ARG A 106 -7.08 9.16 -2.16
CA ARG A 106 -6.13 10.23 -1.82
C ARG A 106 -5.09 9.78 -0.80
N THR A 107 -4.01 10.51 -0.75
CA THR A 107 -2.87 10.27 0.14
C THR A 107 -2.45 11.54 0.82
N LEU A 108 -2.16 11.46 2.11
CA LEU A 108 -1.60 12.53 2.93
C LEU A 108 -0.08 12.45 2.92
N ILE A 109 0.58 13.54 2.58
CA ILE A 109 2.03 13.70 2.67
C ILE A 109 2.35 14.50 3.93
N ILE A 110 3.17 13.92 4.81
CA ILE A 110 3.67 14.59 6.02
C ILE A 110 5.20 14.67 5.91
N PRO A 111 5.77 15.86 5.73
CA PRO A 111 7.22 16.02 5.64
C PRO A 111 7.96 15.63 6.93
N PRO A 112 9.23 15.22 6.85
CA PRO A 112 10.08 15.08 8.03
C PRO A 112 10.09 16.37 8.87
N GLY A 113 10.11 16.23 10.20
CA GLY A 113 10.10 17.36 11.13
C GLY A 113 8.73 17.98 11.39
N VAL A 114 7.65 17.41 10.83
CA VAL A 114 6.28 17.80 11.16
C VAL A 114 5.70 16.82 12.18
N ALA A 115 5.44 17.31 13.38
CA ALA A 115 4.77 16.56 14.42
C ALA A 115 3.33 16.22 13.99
N HIS A 116 2.90 14.99 14.22
CA HIS A 116 1.55 14.57 13.87
C HIS A 116 0.97 13.58 14.88
N ALA A 117 -0.33 13.66 15.08
CA ALA A 117 -1.11 12.73 15.89
C ALA A 117 -2.50 12.55 15.29
N PHE A 118 -3.01 11.33 15.38
CA PHE A 118 -4.32 10.96 14.84
C PHE A 118 -5.22 10.41 15.94
N SER A 119 -6.53 10.59 15.77
CA SER A 119 -7.57 9.92 16.56
C SER A 119 -8.77 9.57 15.68
N GLY A 120 -9.64 8.66 16.14
CA GLY A 120 -10.76 8.15 15.34
C GLY A 120 -10.28 7.15 14.29
N LEU A 121 -9.33 6.28 14.65
CA LEU A 121 -8.71 5.29 13.76
C LEU A 121 -9.28 3.88 13.93
N GLU A 122 -10.34 3.72 14.70
CA GLU A 122 -11.05 2.45 14.87
C GLU A 122 -11.57 1.89 13.54
N GLY A 123 -11.20 0.65 13.25
CA GLY A 123 -11.53 -0.01 11.98
C GLY A 123 -10.82 0.60 10.76
N VAL A 124 -9.79 1.43 10.99
CA VAL A 124 -8.99 2.05 9.92
C VAL A 124 -7.65 1.34 9.79
N VAL A 125 -7.26 1.11 8.56
CA VAL A 125 -5.94 0.65 8.15
C VAL A 125 -5.24 1.78 7.42
N THR A 126 -4.02 2.08 7.82
CA THR A 126 -3.19 3.09 7.16
C THR A 126 -2.08 2.40 6.37
N LEU A 127 -2.00 2.70 5.08
CA LEU A 127 -0.86 2.28 4.26
C LEU A 127 0.14 3.42 4.21
N ASN A 128 1.37 3.15 4.60
CA ASN A 128 2.46 4.11 4.53
C ASN A 128 3.49 3.69 3.47
N ALA A 129 3.47 4.36 2.33
CA ALA A 129 4.47 4.23 1.26
C ALA A 129 5.58 5.27 1.48
N TYR A 130 6.20 5.20 2.65
CA TYR A 130 7.13 6.19 3.19
C TYR A 130 8.32 6.51 2.28
N CYS A 131 8.84 7.75 2.42
CA CYS A 131 10.11 8.15 1.82
C CYS A 131 11.15 8.39 2.92
N LEU A 132 12.36 7.88 2.72
CA LEU A 132 13.46 8.00 3.66
C LEU A 132 14.46 9.05 3.21
N PHE A 133 14.97 9.78 4.18
CA PHE A 133 16.02 10.78 4.01
C PHE A 133 17.20 10.44 4.92
N LEU A 134 18.37 10.81 4.52
CA LEU A 134 19.61 10.56 5.24
C LEU A 134 20.18 11.88 5.76
N PRO A 135 21.03 11.85 6.79
CA PRO A 135 21.83 13.01 7.15
C PRO A 135 22.72 13.39 5.97
N PRO A 136 23.14 14.67 5.85
CA PRO A 136 24.08 15.10 4.84
C PRO A 136 25.32 14.21 4.84
N LEU A 137 25.84 13.86 3.66
CA LEU A 137 27.02 12.97 3.49
C LEU A 137 28.22 13.42 4.34
N GLU A 138 28.39 14.71 4.56
CA GLU A 138 29.42 15.30 5.40
C GLU A 138 29.29 14.96 6.90
N ALA A 139 28.10 14.63 7.35
CA ALA A 139 27.81 14.21 8.73
C ALA A 139 27.87 12.69 8.94
N VAL A 140 27.97 11.91 7.87
CA VAL A 140 28.01 10.44 7.93
C VAL A 140 29.45 9.98 8.13
N VAL A 141 29.90 9.95 9.38
CA VAL A 141 31.22 9.40 9.77
C VAL A 141 31.24 7.86 9.75
N GLN A 142 30.06 7.23 9.62
CA GLN A 142 29.92 5.77 9.56
C GLN A 142 28.97 5.35 8.43
N PRO A 143 29.16 4.18 7.83
CA PRO A 143 28.24 3.69 6.83
C PRO A 143 26.81 3.60 7.40
N ILE A 144 25.83 3.81 6.54
CA ILE A 144 24.36 3.80 6.76
C ILE A 144 23.86 2.62 7.64
N VAL A 145 24.71 1.65 7.88
CA VAL A 145 24.55 0.46 8.71
C VAL A 145 24.00 0.74 10.13
N GLY A 146 24.15 1.95 10.64
CA GLY A 146 23.64 2.33 11.95
C GLY A 146 22.35 3.16 11.94
N TRP A 147 21.86 3.58 10.75
CA TRP A 147 20.62 4.35 10.67
C TRP A 147 19.40 3.43 10.83
N ARG A 148 18.43 3.84 11.64
CA ARG A 148 17.23 3.06 11.97
C ARG A 148 16.01 3.97 11.97
N PRO A 149 14.94 3.60 11.28
CA PRO A 149 13.68 4.37 11.31
C PRO A 149 13.13 4.59 12.72
N GLU A 150 13.28 3.59 13.59
CA GLU A 150 12.79 3.65 14.97
C GLU A 150 13.56 4.65 15.87
N HIS A 151 14.78 5.04 15.53
CA HIS A 151 15.52 6.10 16.20
C HIS A 151 15.20 7.49 15.67
N ASP A 152 14.39 7.55 14.65
CA ASP A 152 14.00 8.74 13.95
C ASP A 152 12.84 9.48 14.65
N ILE A 153 12.15 8.82 15.57
CA ILE A 153 10.94 9.35 16.20
C ILE A 153 11.25 10.12 17.46
N ILE A 154 10.81 11.39 17.46
CA ILE A 154 10.75 12.23 18.67
C ILE A 154 9.27 12.34 19.07
N ASN A 155 8.97 12.14 20.35
CA ASN A 155 7.61 12.25 20.86
C ASN A 155 7.41 13.59 21.61
N LEU A 156 6.25 14.23 21.38
CA LEU A 156 5.82 15.41 22.12
C LEU A 156 4.46 15.15 22.77
N PRO A 157 4.21 15.67 23.98
CA PRO A 157 2.87 15.61 24.60
C PRO A 157 1.80 16.24 23.71
N LEU A 158 0.56 15.72 23.77
CA LEU A 158 -0.56 16.23 22.96
C LEU A 158 -1.02 17.64 23.32
N ASP A 159 -0.71 18.09 24.53
CA ASP A 159 -0.98 19.44 25.04
C ASP A 159 0.15 20.42 24.77
N THR A 160 1.16 20.01 23.98
CA THR A 160 2.26 20.89 23.58
C THR A 160 1.75 22.10 22.84
N GLU A 161 2.00 23.28 23.40
CA GLU A 161 1.70 24.55 22.75
C GLU A 161 2.64 24.77 21.56
N PRO A 162 2.16 25.06 20.34
CA PRO A 162 3.02 25.20 19.16
C PRO A 162 4.15 26.22 19.34
N LYS A 163 3.92 27.28 20.11
CA LYS A 163 4.93 28.33 20.38
C LYS A 163 6.08 27.85 21.27
N SER A 164 5.85 26.82 22.09
CA SER A 164 6.84 26.26 23.00
C SER A 164 7.71 25.16 22.38
N VAL A 165 7.39 24.74 21.15
CA VAL A 165 8.13 23.65 20.49
C VAL A 165 9.59 24.06 20.27
N GLU A 166 10.50 23.22 20.73
CA GLU A 166 11.90 23.30 20.33
C GLU A 166 12.03 22.85 18.87
N GLY A 167 12.78 23.61 18.08
CA GLY A 167 12.93 23.32 16.66
C GLY A 167 13.78 22.07 16.43
N VAL A 168 13.44 21.32 15.40
CA VAL A 168 14.22 20.16 14.94
C VAL A 168 14.82 20.44 13.57
N THR A 169 15.93 19.75 13.28
CA THR A 169 16.53 19.72 11.94
C THR A 169 16.10 18.42 11.24
N ALA A 170 15.24 18.56 10.25
CA ALA A 170 14.83 17.44 9.41
C ALA A 170 15.94 17.08 8.42
N MET A 171 16.08 15.78 8.12
CA MET A 171 16.97 15.28 7.08
C MET A 171 16.36 15.57 5.70
N SER A 172 17.21 15.84 4.71
CA SER A 172 16.77 16.28 3.38
C SER A 172 17.38 15.49 2.22
N GLU A 173 18.43 14.69 2.45
CA GLU A 173 19.06 13.91 1.40
C GLU A 173 18.26 12.62 1.14
N PRO A 174 17.66 12.41 -0.06
CA PRO A 174 16.86 11.22 -0.32
C PRO A 174 17.69 9.93 -0.25
N ALA A 175 17.19 8.94 0.47
CA ALA A 175 17.81 7.63 0.53
C ALA A 175 17.69 6.89 -0.83
N SER A 176 18.76 6.17 -1.20
CA SER A 176 18.75 5.30 -2.37
C SER A 176 17.87 4.06 -2.15
N ASP A 177 17.44 3.41 -3.23
CA ASP A 177 16.64 2.18 -3.15
C ASP A 177 17.37 1.07 -2.37
N ARG A 178 18.70 1.03 -2.41
CA ARG A 178 19.50 0.09 -1.63
C ARG A 178 19.23 0.19 -0.13
N VAL A 179 19.07 1.40 0.42
CA VAL A 179 18.74 1.60 1.84
C VAL A 179 17.41 0.95 2.20
N TYR A 180 16.39 1.13 1.37
CA TYR A 180 15.08 0.51 1.61
C TYR A 180 15.13 -1.01 1.63
N TYR A 181 15.89 -1.62 0.70
CA TYR A 181 16.02 -3.08 0.65
C TYR A 181 16.81 -3.62 1.84
N GLN A 182 17.88 -2.95 2.24
CA GLN A 182 18.64 -3.33 3.42
C GLN A 182 17.81 -3.25 4.70
N LEU A 183 17.01 -2.18 4.85
CA LEU A 183 16.09 -2.06 5.99
C LEU A 183 15.00 -3.13 5.99
N ALA A 184 14.42 -3.45 4.84
CA ALA A 184 13.44 -4.52 4.73
C ALA A 184 14.02 -5.88 5.07
N GLU A 185 15.24 -6.17 4.63
CA GLU A 185 15.98 -7.39 5.01
C GLU A 185 16.20 -7.46 6.52
N LEU A 186 16.63 -6.35 7.13
CA LEU A 186 16.82 -6.25 8.58
C LEU A 186 15.53 -6.45 9.35
N GLN A 187 14.46 -5.80 8.94
CA GLN A 187 13.14 -5.96 9.56
C GLN A 187 12.66 -7.40 9.46
N THR A 188 12.77 -8.01 8.29
CA THR A 188 12.35 -9.40 8.07
C THR A 188 13.18 -10.36 8.93
N ALA A 189 14.50 -10.18 9.00
CA ALA A 189 15.38 -10.99 9.83
C ALA A 189 15.03 -10.84 11.32
N ALA A 190 14.81 -9.62 11.79
CA ALA A 190 14.46 -9.33 13.18
C ALA A 190 13.10 -9.95 13.57
N LEU A 191 12.09 -9.82 12.69
CA LEU A 191 10.76 -10.38 12.94
C LEU A 191 10.73 -11.90 12.85
N SER A 192 11.65 -12.51 12.10
CA SER A 192 11.79 -13.96 12.01
C SER A 192 12.53 -14.53 13.23
N ALA A 193 13.33 -13.72 13.92
CA ALA A 193 14.03 -14.12 15.13
C ALA A 193 13.05 -14.05 16.32
N ARG A 194 12.30 -15.11 16.52
CA ARG A 194 11.16 -15.25 17.45
C ARG A 194 11.42 -14.88 18.93
N ASP A 195 12.68 -14.65 19.31
CA ASP A 195 13.09 -14.42 20.71
C ASP A 195 13.61 -12.99 20.95
N VAL A 196 13.22 -12.02 20.14
CA VAL A 196 13.73 -10.64 20.30
C VAL A 196 12.92 -9.90 21.33
N THR A 197 13.57 -9.44 22.38
CA THR A 197 12.97 -8.63 23.44
C THR A 197 13.17 -7.14 23.18
N HIS A 198 12.32 -6.32 23.77
CA HIS A 198 12.42 -4.87 23.69
C HIS A 198 13.80 -4.39 24.18
N GLY A 199 14.47 -3.53 23.40
CA GLY A 199 15.80 -3.01 23.70
C GLY A 199 16.96 -3.96 23.44
N GLU A 200 16.70 -5.21 23.08
CA GLU A 200 17.74 -6.17 22.72
C GLU A 200 18.39 -5.81 21.40
N THR A 201 19.74 -5.84 21.38
CA THR A 201 20.52 -5.62 20.16
C THR A 201 20.97 -6.95 19.59
N ARG A 202 20.65 -7.22 18.34
CA ARG A 202 21.10 -8.41 17.62
C ARG A 202 21.94 -8.02 16.39
N SER A 203 22.92 -8.86 16.09
CA SER A 203 23.72 -8.74 14.87
C SER A 203 23.17 -9.71 13.81
N PHE A 204 23.02 -9.19 12.60
CA PHE A 204 22.56 -9.96 11.45
C PHE A 204 23.58 -9.80 10.31
N VAL A 205 23.72 -10.83 9.49
CA VAL A 205 24.50 -10.78 8.27
C VAL A 205 23.52 -10.64 7.11
N LEU A 206 23.67 -9.57 6.33
CA LEU A 206 22.87 -9.37 5.12
C LEU A 206 23.33 -10.33 4.01
N ASN A 207 22.48 -10.51 2.99
CA ASN A 207 22.85 -11.26 1.79
C ASN A 207 24.08 -10.69 1.07
N SER A 208 24.39 -9.40 1.31
CA SER A 208 25.63 -8.76 0.86
C SER A 208 26.89 -9.18 1.62
N GLY A 209 26.76 -9.95 2.72
CA GLY A 209 27.86 -10.30 3.63
C GLY A 209 28.15 -9.23 4.68
N GLU A 210 27.47 -8.11 4.70
CA GLU A 210 27.65 -7.05 5.70
C GLU A 210 27.02 -7.44 7.04
N ASN A 211 27.75 -7.17 8.13
CA ASN A 211 27.25 -7.32 9.49
C ASN A 211 26.53 -6.03 9.92
N VAL A 212 25.30 -6.14 10.37
CA VAL A 212 24.51 -5.03 10.87
C VAL A 212 23.98 -5.35 12.27
N ARG A 213 23.91 -4.31 13.11
CA ARG A 213 23.30 -4.41 14.45
C ARG A 213 21.93 -3.76 14.41
N LEU A 214 20.93 -4.50 14.85
CA LEU A 214 19.56 -4.04 14.98
C LEU A 214 19.17 -4.04 16.47
N MET A 215 18.62 -2.95 16.95
CA MET A 215 17.93 -2.90 18.23
C MET A 215 16.43 -2.78 17.95
N LEU A 216 15.63 -3.71 18.41
CA LEU A 216 14.19 -3.62 18.36
C LEU A 216 13.69 -2.80 19.55
N GLN A 217 13.09 -1.66 19.24
CA GLN A 217 12.43 -0.84 20.27
C GLN A 217 11.02 -1.33 20.60
N GLN A 218 10.48 -2.22 19.77
CA GLN A 218 9.11 -2.70 19.92
C GLN A 218 9.11 -4.22 20.06
N THR A 219 8.37 -4.70 21.01
CA THR A 219 8.22 -6.14 21.24
C THR A 219 7.46 -6.75 20.06
N PRO A 220 8.01 -7.77 19.38
CA PRO A 220 7.21 -8.56 18.44
C PRO A 220 5.97 -9.06 19.18
N ASN A 221 4.81 -8.94 18.56
CA ASN A 221 3.59 -9.44 19.16
C ASN A 221 3.77 -10.93 19.50
N PRO A 222 3.55 -11.38 20.75
CA PRO A 222 3.44 -12.80 21.02
C PRO A 222 2.38 -13.33 20.05
N LEU A 223 2.73 -14.37 19.30
CA LEU A 223 1.89 -15.00 18.28
C LEU A 223 0.46 -15.06 18.83
N ARG A 224 -0.46 -14.25 18.29
CA ARG A 224 -1.89 -14.52 18.49
C ARG A 224 -2.06 -16.00 18.19
N ALA A 225 -2.78 -16.71 19.06
CA ALA A 225 -3.22 -18.07 18.77
C ALA A 225 -3.66 -18.08 17.30
N THR A 226 -3.09 -18.97 16.52
CA THR A 226 -3.33 -19.06 15.07
C THR A 226 -4.82 -18.85 14.83
N ALA A 227 -5.20 -17.73 14.22
CA ALA A 227 -6.53 -17.61 13.69
C ALA A 227 -6.78 -18.88 12.89
N ASN A 228 -7.97 -19.47 12.96
CA ASN A 228 -8.32 -20.67 12.21
C ASN A 228 -8.39 -20.32 10.70
N TRP A 229 -7.24 -19.96 10.14
CA TRP A 229 -7.14 -19.73 8.69
C TRP A 229 -7.30 -21.04 7.95
N PRO A 230 -7.93 -21.01 6.78
CA PRO A 230 -8.07 -22.20 5.97
C PRO A 230 -6.70 -22.81 5.61
N THR A 231 -6.71 -24.09 5.33
CA THR A 231 -5.57 -24.78 4.76
C THR A 231 -5.98 -25.35 3.41
N SER A 232 -5.30 -24.96 2.35
CA SER A 232 -5.52 -25.49 1.01
C SER A 232 -4.69 -26.73 0.78
N GLN A 233 -5.24 -27.64 -0.02
CA GLN A 233 -4.53 -28.83 -0.53
C GLN A 233 -4.07 -28.64 -1.97
N ILE A 234 -4.43 -27.53 -2.61
CA ILE A 234 -3.87 -27.14 -3.90
C ILE A 234 -2.42 -26.73 -3.70
N GLY A 235 -1.50 -27.40 -4.38
CA GLY A 235 -0.07 -27.17 -4.21
C GLY A 235 0.33 -25.72 -4.40
N GLY A 236 1.01 -25.12 -3.42
CA GLY A 236 1.49 -23.76 -3.46
C GLY A 236 0.48 -22.69 -3.00
N VAL A 237 -0.81 -23.01 -2.90
CA VAL A 237 -1.78 -22.09 -2.25
C VAL A 237 -1.55 -22.11 -0.74
N LYS A 238 -1.37 -20.93 -0.15
CA LYS A 238 -1.02 -20.81 1.27
C LYS A 238 -1.73 -19.64 1.92
N PHE A 239 -2.18 -19.85 3.14
CA PHE A 239 -2.56 -18.80 4.08
C PHE A 239 -1.42 -18.64 5.08
N GLU A 240 -0.64 -17.59 4.93
CA GLU A 240 0.59 -17.36 5.69
C GLU A 240 0.43 -16.16 6.62
N ARG A 241 1.06 -16.21 7.80
CA ARG A 241 1.11 -15.07 8.70
C ARG A 241 2.22 -14.11 8.28
N ARG A 242 1.89 -12.84 8.14
CA ARG A 242 2.87 -11.77 8.07
C ARG A 242 3.41 -11.46 9.45
N ALA A 243 4.70 -11.18 9.51
CA ALA A 243 5.30 -10.68 10.73
C ALA A 243 4.79 -9.26 11.01
N ALA A 244 4.43 -8.99 12.28
CA ALA A 244 3.92 -7.71 12.73
C ALA A 244 4.70 -7.22 13.94
N VAL A 245 4.88 -5.90 14.04
CA VAL A 245 5.45 -5.22 15.21
C VAL A 245 4.32 -4.54 15.96
N GLN A 246 4.17 -4.86 17.24
CA GLN A 246 3.20 -4.17 18.07
C GLN A 246 3.73 -2.81 18.48
N THR A 247 2.97 -1.75 18.23
CA THR A 247 3.34 -0.35 18.53
C THR A 247 2.53 0.25 19.67
N GLY A 248 1.54 -0.47 20.15
CA GLY A 248 0.65 -0.10 21.24
C GLY A 248 -0.26 -1.26 21.58
N GLU A 249 -1.21 -1.06 22.45
CA GLU A 249 -2.12 -2.13 22.89
C GLU A 249 -2.91 -2.73 21.72
N HIS A 250 -3.38 -1.90 20.80
CA HIS A 250 -4.21 -2.31 19.66
C HIS A 250 -3.57 -1.99 18.29
N SER A 251 -2.42 -1.32 18.27
CA SER A 251 -1.77 -0.88 17.03
C SER A 251 -0.61 -1.79 16.63
N ARG A 252 -0.51 -2.06 15.33
CA ARG A 252 0.53 -2.91 14.75
C ARG A 252 1.03 -2.35 13.44
N ILE A 253 2.33 -2.52 13.19
CA ILE A 253 2.97 -2.26 11.92
C ILE A 253 3.31 -3.59 11.27
N ILE A 254 2.85 -3.79 10.04
CA ILE A 254 3.09 -4.98 9.24
C ILE A 254 3.90 -4.54 8.01
N PRO A 255 5.21 -4.83 7.97
CA PRO A 255 6.02 -4.52 6.81
C PRO A 255 5.61 -5.38 5.61
N VAL A 256 5.43 -4.76 4.45
CA VAL A 256 5.21 -5.42 3.17
C VAL A 256 6.43 -5.20 2.30
N ALA A 257 7.35 -6.16 2.36
CA ALA A 257 8.51 -6.21 1.50
C ALA A 257 8.17 -6.86 0.16
N GLY A 258 9.09 -6.77 -0.78
CA GLY A 258 8.98 -7.35 -2.10
C GLY A 258 9.32 -6.33 -3.19
N PRO A 259 9.91 -6.75 -4.30
CA PRO A 259 10.42 -5.83 -5.31
C PRO A 259 9.40 -5.46 -6.39
N SER A 260 8.19 -6.02 -6.38
CA SER A 260 7.18 -5.71 -7.40
C SER A 260 6.35 -4.48 -7.04
N PRO A 261 5.88 -3.72 -8.02
CA PRO A 261 4.81 -2.75 -7.81
C PRO A 261 3.59 -3.42 -7.17
N LEU A 262 2.89 -2.68 -6.35
CA LEU A 262 1.68 -3.18 -5.67
C LEU A 262 0.45 -2.39 -6.09
N TYR A 263 -0.70 -2.93 -5.81
CA TYR A 263 -1.98 -2.24 -5.98
C TYR A 263 -2.98 -2.63 -4.90
N ILE A 264 -3.96 -1.77 -4.72
CA ILE A 264 -5.11 -2.01 -3.87
C ILE A 264 -6.33 -2.15 -4.77
N VAL A 265 -7.16 -3.13 -4.50
CA VAL A 265 -8.52 -3.19 -5.04
C VAL A 265 -9.46 -2.73 -3.93
N ASP A 266 -10.12 -1.61 -4.17
CA ASP A 266 -11.23 -1.12 -3.38
C ASP A 266 -12.51 -1.73 -3.98
N HIS A 267 -13.13 -2.66 -3.27
CA HIS A 267 -14.29 -3.39 -3.80
C HIS A 267 -15.60 -2.62 -3.68
N GLY A 268 -15.55 -1.43 -3.08
CA GLY A 268 -16.72 -0.57 -2.92
C GLY A 268 -17.65 -1.01 -1.79
N THR A 269 -18.88 -0.47 -1.82
CA THR A 269 -19.87 -0.66 -0.77
C THR A 269 -21.03 -1.54 -1.19
N GLN A 270 -21.11 -1.89 -2.48
CA GLN A 270 -22.16 -2.73 -3.02
C GLN A 270 -21.77 -4.20 -2.97
N PRO A 271 -22.73 -5.12 -2.78
CA PRO A 271 -22.47 -6.56 -2.82
C PRO A 271 -21.65 -6.93 -4.05
N TYR A 272 -20.54 -7.60 -3.83
CA TYR A 272 -19.58 -7.92 -4.86
C TYR A 272 -19.19 -9.40 -4.85
N SER A 273 -19.42 -10.06 -5.96
CA SER A 273 -18.96 -11.42 -6.23
C SER A 273 -18.47 -11.50 -7.66
N PHE A 274 -17.37 -12.19 -7.86
CA PHE A 274 -16.90 -12.50 -9.21
C PHE A 274 -17.81 -13.57 -9.84
N ASP A 275 -18.12 -13.43 -11.10
CA ASP A 275 -18.89 -14.38 -11.92
C ASP A 275 -17.99 -15.27 -12.79
N SER A 276 -16.71 -14.92 -12.84
CA SER A 276 -15.64 -15.67 -13.51
C SER A 276 -14.45 -15.86 -12.58
N PHE A 277 -13.69 -16.92 -12.82
CA PHE A 277 -12.38 -17.07 -12.27
C PHE A 277 -11.41 -16.13 -12.98
N GLY A 278 -10.55 -15.46 -12.22
CA GLY A 278 -9.31 -14.88 -12.73
C GLY A 278 -8.20 -15.94 -12.66
N ILE A 279 -7.43 -16.06 -13.73
CA ILE A 279 -6.29 -16.98 -13.80
C ILE A 279 -5.09 -16.21 -14.31
N HIS A 280 -4.07 -16.06 -13.52
CA HIS A 280 -2.84 -15.40 -13.93
C HIS A 280 -1.82 -16.42 -14.42
N LEU A 281 -1.22 -16.17 -15.58
CA LEU A 281 -0.11 -17.00 -16.09
C LEU A 281 1.27 -16.49 -15.65
N GLY A 282 1.39 -15.18 -15.42
CA GLY A 282 2.65 -14.52 -15.08
C GLY A 282 2.65 -13.80 -13.73
N GLN A 283 1.58 -13.93 -12.96
CA GLN A 283 1.46 -13.29 -11.66
C GLN A 283 1.07 -14.32 -10.60
N GLU A 284 1.90 -14.46 -9.58
CA GLU A 284 1.53 -15.11 -8.33
C GLU A 284 0.99 -14.05 -7.38
N ASP A 285 -0.23 -14.22 -6.93
CA ASP A 285 -0.87 -13.26 -6.05
C ASP A 285 -0.43 -13.41 -4.61
N HIS A 286 -0.16 -12.25 -3.98
CA HIS A 286 0.15 -12.14 -2.56
C HIS A 286 -0.85 -11.18 -1.91
N LEU A 287 -2.03 -11.70 -1.61
CA LEU A 287 -3.19 -10.92 -1.20
C LEU A 287 -3.25 -10.72 0.31
N THR A 288 -3.56 -9.50 0.72
CA THR A 288 -3.92 -9.16 2.11
C THR A 288 -5.25 -8.42 2.10
N PHE A 289 -6.16 -8.80 2.98
CA PHE A 289 -7.52 -8.30 3.00
C PHE A 289 -7.75 -7.38 4.20
N PHE A 290 -8.34 -6.21 3.95
CA PHE A 290 -8.72 -5.22 4.96
C PHE A 290 -10.24 -5.05 4.93
N GLY A 291 -10.83 -4.96 6.11
CA GLY A 291 -12.26 -4.83 6.32
C GLY A 291 -12.59 -5.20 7.77
N SER A 292 -13.87 -5.28 8.09
CA SER A 292 -14.29 -5.76 9.41
C SER A 292 -13.90 -7.23 9.63
N SER A 293 -13.40 -7.55 10.80
CA SER A 293 -13.08 -8.94 11.20
C SER A 293 -14.32 -9.84 11.29
N GLU A 294 -15.53 -9.26 11.37
CA GLU A 294 -16.79 -9.97 11.35
C GLU A 294 -17.27 -10.30 9.94
N HIS A 295 -16.71 -9.65 8.92
CA HIS A 295 -17.03 -9.90 7.53
C HIS A 295 -16.48 -11.25 7.06
N VAL A 296 -17.23 -11.97 6.24
CA VAL A 296 -16.84 -13.31 5.75
C VAL A 296 -16.68 -13.27 4.24
N ILE A 297 -15.47 -13.48 3.79
CA ILE A 297 -15.11 -13.63 2.38
C ILE A 297 -15.20 -15.10 2.01
N ARG A 298 -15.74 -15.40 0.82
CA ARG A 298 -15.70 -16.72 0.23
C ARG A 298 -14.71 -16.75 -0.94
N LEU A 299 -13.87 -17.76 -0.96
CA LEU A 299 -12.87 -18.01 -1.99
C LEU A 299 -13.13 -19.35 -2.66
N HIS A 300 -13.22 -19.35 -3.97
CA HIS A 300 -13.31 -20.53 -4.80
C HIS A 300 -12.03 -20.68 -5.61
N LEU A 301 -11.39 -21.83 -5.54
CA LEU A 301 -10.12 -22.15 -6.18
C LEU A 301 -10.26 -23.36 -7.09
N VAL A 302 -9.56 -23.35 -8.23
CA VAL A 302 -9.37 -24.51 -9.10
C VAL A 302 -7.93 -24.54 -9.59
N ASP A 303 -7.25 -25.67 -9.43
CA ASP A 303 -5.91 -25.85 -9.99
C ASP A 303 -6.01 -26.19 -11.48
N MET A 304 -5.47 -25.33 -12.34
CA MET A 304 -5.51 -25.52 -13.81
C MET A 304 -4.09 -25.75 -14.40
N ARG A 305 -3.08 -26.01 -13.55
CA ARG A 305 -1.67 -26.08 -13.96
C ARG A 305 -1.33 -27.41 -14.58
N GLU A 306 -0.73 -27.37 -15.76
CA GLU A 306 -0.13 -28.54 -16.40
C GLU A 306 0.88 -29.23 -15.47
N GLY A 307 0.79 -30.54 -15.34
CA GLY A 307 1.71 -31.34 -14.53
C GLY A 307 1.52 -31.22 -13.01
N SER A 308 0.57 -30.44 -12.53
CA SER A 308 0.27 -30.35 -11.10
C SER A 308 -0.32 -31.66 -10.57
N ALA A 309 0.16 -32.09 -9.39
CA ALA A 309 -0.41 -33.24 -8.69
C ALA A 309 -1.87 -33.01 -8.24
N THR A 310 -2.30 -31.75 -8.21
CA THR A 310 -3.66 -31.33 -7.83
C THR A 310 -4.45 -30.74 -9.01
N LEU A 311 -4.05 -31.05 -10.25
CA LEU A 311 -4.75 -30.59 -11.45
C LEU A 311 -6.25 -30.87 -11.36
N HIS A 312 -7.07 -29.85 -11.66
CA HIS A 312 -8.53 -29.82 -11.59
C HIS A 312 -9.11 -30.04 -10.17
N ARG A 313 -8.25 -29.96 -9.13
CA ARG A 313 -8.76 -29.92 -7.76
C ARG A 313 -9.48 -28.61 -7.53
N GLU A 314 -10.71 -28.72 -7.03
CA GLU A 314 -11.58 -27.59 -6.70
C GLU A 314 -11.72 -27.47 -5.18
N GLU A 315 -11.61 -26.27 -4.64
CA GLU A 315 -11.72 -26.01 -3.20
C GLU A 315 -12.52 -24.72 -2.94
N TRP A 316 -13.23 -24.75 -1.80
CA TRP A 316 -13.94 -23.59 -1.28
C TRP A 316 -13.43 -23.29 0.11
N HIS A 317 -13.13 -22.02 0.35
CA HIS A 317 -12.69 -21.54 1.64
C HIS A 317 -13.50 -20.33 2.09
N THR A 318 -13.61 -20.17 3.40
CA THR A 318 -14.17 -18.96 4.01
C THR A 318 -13.18 -18.42 5.02
N PHE A 319 -13.01 -17.11 5.07
CA PHE A 319 -12.14 -16.42 6.01
C PHE A 319 -12.61 -14.98 6.21
N SER A 320 -12.16 -14.34 7.28
CA SER A 320 -12.41 -12.90 7.52
C SER A 320 -11.20 -12.08 7.14
N PRO A 321 -11.39 -10.79 6.79
CA PRO A 321 -10.28 -9.87 6.61
C PRO A 321 -9.35 -9.86 7.82
N ASP A 322 -8.06 -10.04 7.58
CA ASP A 322 -7.01 -9.99 8.60
C ASP A 322 -5.74 -9.40 7.96
N PRO A 323 -5.30 -8.21 8.39
CA PRO A 323 -4.10 -7.57 7.83
C PRO A 323 -2.81 -8.36 8.05
N GLU A 324 -2.79 -9.28 9.03
CA GLU A 324 -1.65 -10.18 9.29
C GLU A 324 -1.67 -11.42 8.41
N MET A 325 -2.78 -11.69 7.72
CA MET A 325 -2.90 -12.83 6.80
C MET A 325 -2.43 -12.44 5.40
N GLN A 326 -1.62 -13.29 4.80
CA GLN A 326 -1.31 -13.27 3.37
C GLN A 326 -1.82 -14.55 2.73
N LEU A 327 -2.67 -14.40 1.72
CA LEU A 327 -3.06 -15.48 0.83
C LEU A 327 -2.12 -15.47 -0.38
N VAL A 328 -1.41 -16.56 -0.60
CA VAL A 328 -0.58 -16.77 -1.79
C VAL A 328 -1.34 -17.67 -2.75
N ILE A 329 -1.52 -17.20 -4.00
CA ILE A 329 -2.15 -17.97 -5.07
C ILE A 329 -1.16 -18.06 -6.23
N PRO A 330 -0.59 -19.26 -6.52
CA PRO A 330 0.36 -19.45 -7.61
C PRO A 330 -0.23 -19.17 -8.99
N CYS A 331 0.63 -18.82 -9.94
CA CYS A 331 0.27 -18.75 -11.35
C CYS A 331 -0.44 -20.03 -11.81
N GLY A 332 -1.50 -19.90 -12.62
CA GLY A 332 -2.28 -21.01 -13.17
C GLY A 332 -3.32 -21.60 -12.20
N VAL A 333 -3.42 -21.09 -10.98
CA VAL A 333 -4.53 -21.41 -10.06
C VAL A 333 -5.63 -20.39 -10.26
N ALA A 334 -6.77 -20.88 -10.73
CA ALA A 334 -7.98 -20.08 -10.91
C ALA A 334 -8.57 -19.70 -9.54
N HIS A 335 -8.99 -18.46 -9.40
CA HIS A 335 -9.58 -17.99 -8.16
C HIS A 335 -10.75 -17.03 -8.43
N ALA A 336 -11.77 -17.12 -7.60
CA ALA A 336 -12.91 -16.20 -7.57
C ALA A 336 -13.27 -15.90 -6.11
N LEU A 337 -13.50 -14.63 -5.83
CA LEU A 337 -13.87 -14.14 -4.50
C LEU A 337 -15.33 -13.69 -4.51
N SER A 338 -16.04 -13.89 -3.39
CA SER A 338 -17.42 -13.45 -3.18
C SER A 338 -17.55 -12.74 -1.84
N ASP A 339 -18.61 -11.95 -1.72
CA ASP A 339 -18.90 -11.15 -0.54
C ASP A 339 -17.74 -10.17 -0.24
N MET A 340 -17.44 -9.34 -1.24
CA MET A 340 -16.29 -8.43 -1.21
C MET A 340 -16.66 -6.98 -0.90
N GLU A 341 -17.93 -6.67 -0.62
CA GLU A 341 -18.35 -5.34 -0.21
C GLU A 341 -17.65 -4.88 1.06
N HIS A 342 -17.25 -3.62 1.10
CA HIS A 342 -16.50 -3.01 2.21
C HIS A 342 -15.12 -3.65 2.47
N VAL A 343 -14.60 -4.43 1.52
CA VAL A 343 -13.28 -5.05 1.59
C VAL A 343 -12.30 -4.31 0.68
N PHE A 344 -11.08 -4.17 1.16
CA PHE A 344 -9.93 -3.74 0.36
C PHE A 344 -8.96 -4.91 0.25
N THR A 345 -8.45 -5.14 -0.93
CA THR A 345 -7.43 -6.17 -1.15
C THR A 345 -6.13 -5.49 -1.57
N LEU A 346 -5.07 -5.69 -0.81
CA LEU A 346 -3.72 -5.30 -1.22
C LEU A 346 -3.07 -6.51 -1.89
N ASN A 347 -2.55 -6.30 -3.09
CA ASN A 347 -1.73 -7.29 -3.78
C ASN A 347 -0.33 -6.74 -4.05
N ARG A 348 0.67 -7.48 -3.59
CA ARG A 348 2.07 -7.28 -3.97
C ARG A 348 2.60 -8.55 -4.62
N PRO A 349 2.31 -8.74 -5.92
CA PRO A 349 2.52 -10.01 -6.58
C PRO A 349 3.99 -10.35 -6.80
N ALA A 350 4.32 -11.63 -6.92
CA ALA A 350 5.52 -12.06 -7.60
C ALA A 350 5.23 -12.18 -9.11
N LEU A 351 6.14 -11.65 -9.94
CA LEU A 351 5.93 -11.60 -11.39
C LEU A 351 6.88 -12.55 -12.12
N TYR A 352 6.35 -13.25 -13.11
CA TYR A 352 7.05 -14.20 -13.94
C TYR A 352 6.91 -13.81 -15.41
N LEU A 353 8.02 -13.88 -16.15
CA LEU A 353 8.10 -13.47 -17.55
C LEU A 353 7.73 -14.64 -18.47
N ASP A 354 7.10 -14.31 -19.58
CA ASP A 354 6.79 -15.24 -20.65
C ASP A 354 8.05 -15.67 -21.43
N GLU A 355 7.87 -16.48 -22.47
CA GLU A 355 8.96 -16.94 -23.34
C GLU A 355 9.65 -15.80 -24.09
N HIS A 356 9.00 -14.65 -24.24
CA HIS A 356 9.56 -13.43 -24.84
C HIS A 356 10.25 -12.52 -23.83
N ASN A 357 10.39 -12.95 -22.57
CA ASN A 357 10.92 -12.18 -21.44
C ASN A 357 10.11 -10.91 -21.15
N ALA A 358 8.80 -10.96 -21.33
CA ALA A 358 7.88 -9.88 -21.10
C ALA A 358 6.85 -10.25 -20.02
N TYR A 359 6.32 -9.24 -19.38
CA TYR A 359 5.13 -9.27 -18.53
C TYR A 359 4.32 -8.02 -18.81
N GLN A 360 3.05 -8.20 -19.14
CA GLN A 360 2.14 -7.08 -19.37
C GLN A 360 0.99 -7.16 -18.37
N PRO A 361 0.94 -6.26 -17.37
CA PRO A 361 -0.12 -6.27 -16.37
C PRO A 361 -1.52 -6.27 -17.00
N GLY A 362 -2.34 -7.23 -16.62
CA GLY A 362 -3.70 -7.42 -17.12
C GLY A 362 -3.81 -8.21 -18.43
N ASN A 363 -2.71 -8.45 -19.14
CA ASN A 363 -2.73 -9.28 -20.37
C ASN A 363 -2.41 -10.76 -20.09
N ASP A 364 -1.96 -11.07 -18.88
CA ASP A 364 -1.71 -12.44 -18.43
C ASP A 364 -2.95 -13.08 -17.78
N VAL A 365 -4.05 -12.34 -17.66
CA VAL A 365 -5.29 -12.81 -17.03
C VAL A 365 -6.16 -13.53 -18.04
N ILE A 366 -6.54 -14.74 -17.69
CA ILE A 366 -7.57 -15.52 -18.39
C ILE A 366 -8.82 -15.49 -17.51
N ASP A 367 -9.91 -15.02 -18.08
CA ASP A 367 -11.22 -15.09 -17.45
C ASP A 367 -11.92 -16.41 -17.84
N TRP A 368 -12.33 -17.19 -16.84
CA TRP A 368 -13.05 -18.44 -17.06
C TRP A 368 -14.38 -18.44 -16.30
N PRO A 369 -15.51 -18.66 -16.96
CA PRO A 369 -16.82 -18.65 -16.30
C PRO A 369 -16.90 -19.69 -15.18
N ILE A 370 -17.35 -19.30 -13.99
CA ILE A 370 -17.49 -20.21 -12.83
C ILE A 370 -18.46 -21.36 -13.16
N SER A 371 -19.42 -21.15 -14.07
CA SER A 371 -20.38 -22.17 -14.50
C SER A 371 -19.80 -23.21 -15.45
N ASP A 372 -18.65 -22.94 -16.08
CA ASP A 372 -18.02 -23.86 -17.02
C ASP A 372 -17.03 -24.78 -16.30
N ARG A 373 -17.38 -26.07 -16.23
CA ARG A 373 -16.56 -27.11 -15.59
C ARG A 373 -15.57 -27.79 -16.54
N ALA A 374 -15.48 -27.36 -17.80
CA ALA A 374 -14.49 -27.85 -18.77
C ALA A 374 -13.16 -27.14 -18.58
N TYR A 375 -12.60 -27.24 -17.37
CA TYR A 375 -11.40 -26.51 -16.97
C TYR A 375 -10.23 -26.73 -17.92
N PRO A 376 -9.57 -25.66 -18.42
CA PRO A 376 -8.40 -25.78 -19.27
C PRO A 376 -7.20 -26.28 -18.48
N VAL A 377 -6.23 -26.86 -19.19
CA VAL A 377 -4.90 -27.15 -18.66
C VAL A 377 -3.96 -26.05 -19.14
N LEU A 378 -3.37 -25.33 -18.22
CA LEU A 378 -2.60 -24.13 -18.49
C LEU A 378 -1.14 -24.33 -18.09
N ARG A 379 -0.25 -23.72 -18.86
CA ARG A 379 1.19 -23.67 -18.54
C ARG A 379 1.56 -22.28 -18.05
N PRO A 380 1.80 -22.12 -16.74
CA PRO A 380 2.24 -20.84 -16.16
C PRO A 380 3.64 -20.47 -16.61
N ASN A 381 3.96 -19.18 -16.53
CA ASN A 381 5.31 -18.69 -16.69
C ASN A 381 6.17 -19.11 -15.48
N GLU A 382 7.43 -19.43 -15.74
CA GLU A 382 8.34 -19.96 -14.70
C GLU A 382 9.53 -19.03 -14.41
N LYS A 383 9.79 -18.05 -15.27
CA LYS A 383 10.96 -17.19 -15.15
C LYS A 383 10.68 -15.97 -14.28
N PRO A 384 11.26 -15.87 -13.05
CA PRO A 384 11.04 -14.72 -12.20
C PRO A 384 11.52 -13.42 -12.84
N ALA A 385 10.74 -12.35 -12.70
CA ALA A 385 11.14 -11.01 -13.12
C ALA A 385 12.28 -10.48 -12.23
N SER A 386 13.33 -9.95 -12.86
CA SER A 386 14.47 -9.40 -12.13
C SER A 386 14.14 -8.03 -11.51
N LEU A 387 14.86 -7.65 -10.46
CA LEU A 387 14.70 -6.33 -9.83
C LEU A 387 14.81 -5.15 -10.82
N PRO A 388 15.79 -5.10 -11.75
CA PRO A 388 15.83 -4.04 -12.76
C PRO A 388 14.58 -4.02 -13.66
N TYR A 389 14.03 -5.18 -14.00
CA TYR A 389 12.79 -5.26 -14.78
C TYR A 389 11.61 -4.67 -13.99
N LEU A 390 11.45 -5.04 -12.72
CA LEU A 390 10.39 -4.54 -11.85
C LEU A 390 10.49 -3.03 -11.61
N GLN A 391 11.70 -2.50 -11.46
CA GLN A 391 11.94 -1.06 -11.36
C GLN A 391 11.56 -0.33 -12.65
N ALA A 392 11.89 -0.91 -13.81
CA ALA A 392 11.48 -0.35 -15.10
C ALA A 392 9.95 -0.37 -15.27
N LEU A 393 9.29 -1.46 -14.85
CA LEU A 393 7.83 -1.58 -14.85
C LEU A 393 7.18 -0.51 -13.95
N ALA A 394 7.65 -0.35 -12.72
CA ALA A 394 7.16 0.67 -11.80
C ALA A 394 7.33 2.09 -12.37
N LYS A 395 8.46 2.36 -13.01
CA LYS A 395 8.72 3.64 -13.69
C LYS A 395 7.73 3.86 -14.84
N LEU A 396 7.50 2.85 -15.67
CA LEU A 396 6.54 2.92 -16.77
C LEU A 396 5.12 3.20 -16.27
N GLN A 397 4.67 2.48 -15.25
CA GLN A 397 3.36 2.71 -14.61
C GLN A 397 3.23 4.15 -14.10
N LYS A 398 4.27 4.67 -13.43
CA LYS A 398 4.32 6.06 -12.97
C LYS A 398 4.18 7.07 -14.10
N GLN A 399 4.85 6.84 -15.22
CA GLN A 399 4.78 7.69 -16.42
C GLN A 399 3.39 7.63 -17.05
N THR A 400 2.81 6.44 -17.17
CA THR A 400 1.45 6.26 -17.70
C THR A 400 0.41 6.96 -16.84
N MET A 401 0.51 6.84 -15.52
CA MET A 401 -0.39 7.55 -14.59
C MET A 401 -0.25 9.07 -14.71
N ALA A 402 0.97 9.59 -14.81
CA ALA A 402 1.21 11.02 -15.00
C ALA A 402 0.64 11.52 -16.33
N ALA A 403 0.81 10.76 -17.41
CA ALA A 403 0.23 11.10 -18.72
C ALA A 403 -1.30 11.08 -18.70
N ALA A 404 -1.90 10.06 -18.05
CA ALA A 404 -3.36 9.96 -17.90
C ALA A 404 -3.93 11.12 -17.06
N ALA A 405 -3.24 11.54 -16.00
CA ALA A 405 -3.65 12.69 -15.19
C ALA A 405 -3.68 13.99 -15.99
N VAL A 406 -2.73 14.17 -16.92
CA VAL A 406 -2.70 15.34 -17.82
C VAL A 406 -3.88 15.32 -18.80
N VAL A 407 -4.27 14.14 -19.30
CA VAL A 407 -5.40 13.98 -20.24
C VAL A 407 -6.75 14.18 -19.54
N GLN A 408 -6.86 13.82 -18.26
CA GLN A 408 -8.09 14.02 -17.49
C GLN A 408 -8.33 15.46 -17.06
N THR A 409 -7.35 16.36 -17.20
CA THR A 409 -7.56 17.78 -16.94
C THR A 409 -8.39 18.35 -18.10
N PRO A 410 -9.64 18.81 -17.89
CA PRO A 410 -10.46 19.33 -18.97
C PRO A 410 -9.75 20.51 -19.64
N LYS A 411 -9.35 20.35 -20.89
CA LYS A 411 -8.82 21.46 -21.68
C LYS A 411 -10.00 22.24 -22.25
N ALA A 412 -10.14 23.49 -21.84
CA ALA A 412 -11.03 24.40 -22.49
C ALA A 412 -10.37 24.90 -23.79
N VAL A 413 -10.98 24.63 -24.93
CA VAL A 413 -10.56 25.10 -26.23
C VAL A 413 -11.59 26.12 -26.72
N LEU A 414 -11.13 27.27 -27.21
CA LEU A 414 -11.99 28.22 -27.90
C LEU A 414 -12.11 27.77 -29.37
N VAL A 415 -13.31 27.45 -29.77
CA VAL A 415 -13.64 27.01 -31.13
C VAL A 415 -14.54 28.06 -31.76
N ASN A 416 -14.30 28.41 -33.04
CA ASN A 416 -15.23 29.24 -33.76
C ASN A 416 -16.41 28.37 -34.22
N ASP A 417 -17.58 28.71 -33.79
CA ASP A 417 -18.84 28.11 -34.29
C ASP A 417 -19.07 28.59 -35.72
N GLU A 418 -18.98 27.68 -36.70
CA GLU A 418 -19.13 28.00 -38.10
C GLU A 418 -20.56 28.52 -38.45
N ALA A 419 -21.58 28.15 -37.68
CA ALA A 419 -22.95 28.58 -37.93
C ALA A 419 -23.22 29.98 -37.43
N THR A 420 -22.57 30.45 -36.38
CA THR A 420 -22.82 31.73 -35.73
C THR A 420 -21.65 32.71 -35.81
N GLY A 421 -20.45 32.26 -36.24
CA GLY A 421 -19.20 33.04 -36.27
C GLY A 421 -18.70 33.46 -34.90
N LYS A 422 -19.28 32.93 -33.80
CA LYS A 422 -18.90 33.26 -32.41
C LYS A 422 -17.90 32.26 -31.86
N GLN A 423 -16.99 32.77 -31.03
CA GLN A 423 -16.11 31.93 -30.25
C GLN A 423 -16.89 31.26 -29.11
N VAL A 424 -16.89 29.93 -29.10
CA VAL A 424 -17.51 29.11 -28.07
C VAL A 424 -16.41 28.35 -27.30
N LYS A 425 -16.50 28.41 -25.97
CA LYS A 425 -15.59 27.64 -25.11
C LYS A 425 -16.08 26.19 -25.01
N VAL A 426 -15.37 25.27 -25.66
CA VAL A 426 -15.67 23.85 -25.60
C VAL A 426 -14.75 23.19 -24.56
N ILE A 427 -15.33 22.50 -23.61
CA ILE A 427 -14.58 21.70 -22.65
C ILE A 427 -14.45 20.30 -23.23
N LEU A 428 -13.24 19.94 -23.64
CA LEU A 428 -12.95 18.59 -24.09
C LEU A 428 -12.75 17.70 -22.85
N SER A 429 -13.77 16.95 -22.47
CA SER A 429 -13.63 15.83 -21.55
C SER A 429 -13.40 14.56 -22.37
N GLN A 430 -12.19 14.00 -22.33
CA GLN A 430 -12.02 12.64 -22.80
C GLN A 430 -12.54 11.71 -21.70
N THR A 431 -13.71 11.14 -21.90
CA THR A 431 -14.04 9.86 -21.30
C THR A 431 -13.06 8.86 -21.91
N ALA A 432 -12.18 8.30 -21.11
CA ALA A 432 -11.32 7.21 -21.54
C ALA A 432 -12.25 6.10 -22.05
N ALA A 433 -12.29 5.94 -23.37
CA ALA A 433 -12.89 4.76 -23.97
C ALA A 433 -12.01 3.59 -23.52
N VAL A 434 -12.55 2.76 -22.63
CA VAL A 434 -11.98 1.43 -22.37
C VAL A 434 -11.97 0.73 -23.73
N ALA A 435 -10.79 0.52 -24.28
CA ALA A 435 -10.63 -0.30 -25.46
C ALA A 435 -11.16 -1.70 -25.10
N LYS A 436 -12.31 -2.07 -25.66
CA LYS A 436 -12.74 -3.46 -25.65
C LYS A 436 -11.64 -4.27 -26.35
N PRO A 437 -11.16 -5.38 -25.76
CA PRO A 437 -10.31 -6.29 -26.51
C PRO A 437 -11.09 -6.75 -27.76
N ALA A 438 -10.40 -6.75 -28.87
CA ALA A 438 -10.94 -7.30 -30.12
C ALA A 438 -11.21 -8.82 -29.93
N PRO A 439 -12.20 -9.36 -30.64
CA PRO A 439 -12.68 -10.73 -30.50
C PRO A 439 -11.63 -11.78 -30.84
#